data_92a8724f789fbf0e826c3714ec83a717
#
_entry.id   92a8724f789fbf0e826c3714ec83a717
#
_cell.length_a   1.000
_cell.length_b   1.000
_cell.length_c   1.000
_cell.angle_alpha   90.00
_cell.angle_beta   90.00
_cell.angle_gamma   90.00
#
_symmetry.space_group_name_H-M   'P 1'
#
loop_
_entity.id
_entity.type
_entity.pdbx_description
1 polymer ?
#
loop_
_entity_poly.entity_id
_entity_poly.type
_entity_poly.pdbx_seq_one_letter_code
_entity_poly.pdbx_strand_id
1 'polypeptide(L)'
;KYLDYFKPKAFIMENVIGMLSKKTESGENVIDIIMEQLSRNYNCIINKLYASDFEVPQNRRRVIIVGIRKDLNIIPSEPEIVIKSKEDRMPVKNILLNKEEVDNSHYLSEKAIQGINNKKQRSKERGAGFGAQFLNLDKPSYTIPARYWKDGYDALVKYSDTEIRRLSILELKRIQSFPDDFILVGSKKDMIMQIGNAVASRFAYHLG
;
A
#
# COMPACT_ATOMS: atom_id res chain seq x y z
N LYS A 1 2.81 -24.53 7.96
CA LYS A 1 1.97 -24.94 9.12
C LYS A 1 0.47 -24.83 8.80
N TYR A 2 -0.11 -23.63 8.50
CA TYR A 2 -1.57 -23.51 8.23
C TYR A 2 -2.00 -24.32 7.00
N LEU A 3 -1.30 -24.21 5.88
CA LEU A 3 -1.61 -24.97 4.66
C LEU A 3 -1.49 -26.48 4.86
N ASP A 4 -0.51 -26.93 5.65
CA ASP A 4 -0.33 -28.36 5.95
C ASP A 4 -1.43 -28.91 6.85
N TYR A 5 -1.94 -28.08 7.75
CA TYR A 5 -2.98 -28.44 8.70
C TYR A 5 -4.37 -28.41 8.07
N PHE A 6 -4.75 -27.26 7.48
CA PHE A 6 -6.09 -27.06 6.93
C PHE A 6 -6.28 -27.59 5.51
N LYS A 7 -5.19 -27.76 4.76
CA LYS A 7 -5.18 -28.25 3.37
C LYS A 7 -6.26 -27.57 2.50
N PRO A 8 -6.35 -26.22 2.47
CA PRO A 8 -7.38 -25.52 1.73
C PRO A 8 -7.32 -25.89 0.24
N LYS A 9 -8.46 -25.77 -0.45
CA LYS A 9 -8.52 -26.01 -1.91
C LYS A 9 -7.69 -24.97 -2.67
N ALA A 10 -7.71 -23.71 -2.22
CA ALA A 10 -6.93 -22.61 -2.77
C ALA A 10 -6.46 -21.68 -1.65
N PHE A 11 -5.43 -20.89 -1.91
CA PHE A 11 -4.97 -19.82 -1.04
C PHE A 11 -4.46 -18.62 -1.85
N ILE A 12 -4.54 -17.45 -1.23
CA ILE A 12 -3.88 -16.22 -1.70
C ILE A 12 -2.96 -15.76 -0.57
N MET A 13 -1.69 -15.47 -0.90
CA MET A 13 -0.70 -14.91 0.02
C MET A 13 -0.23 -13.56 -0.53
N GLU A 14 -0.37 -12.51 0.28
CA GLU A 14 0.11 -11.16 -0.05
C GLU A 14 1.37 -10.85 0.74
N ASN A 15 2.33 -10.18 0.08
CA ASN A 15 3.51 -9.64 0.75
C ASN A 15 4.09 -8.42 0.00
N VAL A 16 5.03 -7.73 0.66
CA VAL A 16 5.78 -6.63 0.07
C VAL A 16 6.78 -7.11 -0.97
N ILE A 17 7.09 -6.27 -1.96
CA ILE A 17 8.04 -6.61 -3.03
C ILE A 17 9.43 -7.00 -2.51
N GLY A 18 9.87 -6.42 -1.37
CA GLY A 18 11.15 -6.76 -0.75
C GLY A 18 11.32 -8.23 -0.41
N MET A 19 10.22 -9.00 -0.30
CA MET A 19 10.29 -10.45 -0.09
C MET A 19 11.02 -11.17 -1.24
N LEU A 20 10.91 -10.68 -2.47
CA LEU A 20 11.52 -11.31 -3.65
C LEU A 20 13.05 -11.23 -3.67
N SER A 21 13.62 -10.26 -2.99
CA SER A 21 15.09 -10.06 -2.92
C SER A 21 15.68 -10.41 -1.56
N LYS A 22 14.82 -10.81 -0.60
CA LYS A 22 15.29 -11.17 0.74
C LYS A 22 16.02 -12.50 0.71
N LYS A 23 17.20 -12.53 1.34
CA LYS A 23 18.02 -13.73 1.50
C LYS A 23 18.01 -14.21 2.95
N THR A 24 18.22 -15.50 3.14
CA THR A 24 18.54 -16.13 4.42
C THR A 24 19.98 -15.80 4.82
N GLU A 25 20.37 -16.20 6.03
CA GLU A 25 21.77 -16.11 6.48
C GLU A 25 22.71 -16.99 5.61
N SER A 26 22.20 -18.08 5.04
CA SER A 26 22.92 -18.95 4.10
C SER A 26 23.04 -18.41 2.68
N GLY A 27 22.39 -17.25 2.38
CA GLY A 27 22.44 -16.60 1.07
C GLY A 27 21.37 -17.04 0.08
N GLU A 28 20.49 -17.99 0.41
CA GLU A 28 19.39 -18.47 -0.42
C GLU A 28 18.26 -17.45 -0.47
N ASN A 29 17.55 -17.36 -1.61
CA ASN A 29 16.40 -16.49 -1.70
C ASN A 29 15.21 -17.05 -0.89
N VAL A 30 14.64 -16.25 -0.02
CA VAL A 30 13.48 -16.65 0.80
C VAL A 30 12.29 -17.07 -0.06
N ILE A 31 12.09 -16.42 -1.20
CA ILE A 31 10.98 -16.74 -2.11
C ILE A 31 11.13 -18.13 -2.74
N ASP A 32 12.34 -18.54 -3.08
CA ASP A 32 12.60 -19.85 -3.70
C ASP A 32 12.28 -20.98 -2.71
N ILE A 33 12.68 -20.81 -1.43
CA ILE A 33 12.36 -21.75 -0.35
C ILE A 33 10.85 -21.84 -0.13
N ILE A 34 10.15 -20.69 -0.13
CA ILE A 34 8.69 -20.65 0.03
C ILE A 34 8.02 -21.38 -1.12
N MET A 35 8.43 -21.09 -2.36
CA MET A 35 7.83 -21.71 -3.55
C MET A 35 8.09 -23.20 -3.63
N GLU A 36 9.28 -23.67 -3.26
CA GLU A 36 9.57 -25.10 -3.17
C GLU A 36 8.62 -25.82 -2.20
N GLN A 37 8.44 -25.24 -0.99
CA GLN A 37 7.53 -25.83 -0.01
C GLN A 37 6.06 -25.83 -0.48
N LEU A 38 5.59 -24.73 -1.06
CA LEU A 38 4.21 -24.61 -1.55
C LEU A 38 3.96 -25.56 -2.72
N SER A 39 4.92 -25.67 -3.64
CA SER A 39 4.82 -26.50 -4.85
C SER A 39 4.75 -28.01 -4.56
N ARG A 40 4.96 -28.47 -3.34
CA ARG A 40 4.77 -29.88 -2.97
C ARG A 40 3.32 -30.31 -3.14
N ASN A 41 2.37 -29.47 -2.71
CA ASN A 41 0.93 -29.78 -2.64
C ASN A 41 0.06 -28.88 -3.51
N TYR A 42 0.59 -27.76 -4.01
CA TYR A 42 -0.17 -26.74 -4.75
C TYR A 42 0.47 -26.40 -6.07
N ASN A 43 -0.33 -26.15 -7.10
CA ASN A 43 0.07 -25.43 -8.29
C ASN A 43 0.08 -23.95 -7.95
N CYS A 44 1.23 -23.27 -8.07
CA CYS A 44 1.39 -21.90 -7.59
C CYS A 44 1.86 -20.97 -8.70
N ILE A 45 1.37 -19.72 -8.69
CA ILE A 45 1.90 -18.60 -9.49
C ILE A 45 2.28 -17.43 -8.59
N ILE A 46 3.26 -16.65 -9.05
CA ILE A 46 3.69 -15.41 -8.37
C ILE A 46 3.42 -14.22 -9.28
N ASN A 47 2.66 -13.26 -8.79
CA ASN A 47 2.34 -12.03 -9.49
C ASN A 47 2.93 -10.81 -8.77
N LYS A 48 3.43 -9.82 -9.53
CA LYS A 48 3.86 -8.52 -9.04
C LYS A 48 2.84 -7.48 -9.50
N LEU A 49 1.94 -7.07 -8.61
CA LEU A 49 0.79 -6.27 -8.96
C LEU A 49 0.85 -4.89 -8.30
N TYR A 50 0.26 -3.90 -8.97
CA TYR A 50 -0.01 -2.59 -8.40
C TYR A 50 -1.50 -2.51 -8.03
N ALA A 51 -1.82 -2.11 -6.82
CA ALA A 51 -3.22 -1.91 -6.41
C ALA A 51 -3.93 -0.88 -7.29
N SER A 52 -3.18 0.11 -7.82
CA SER A 52 -3.73 1.11 -8.76
C SER A 52 -4.23 0.54 -10.09
N ASP A 53 -3.86 -0.69 -10.45
CA ASP A 53 -4.38 -1.38 -11.64
C ASP A 53 -5.74 -2.07 -11.35
N PHE A 54 -6.23 -1.96 -10.11
CA PHE A 54 -7.44 -2.58 -9.57
C PHE A 54 -8.33 -1.55 -8.86
N GLU A 55 -8.53 -0.39 -9.47
CA GLU A 55 -9.39 0.70 -9.01
C GLU A 55 -9.03 1.27 -7.62
N VAL A 56 -7.78 1.15 -7.19
CA VAL A 56 -7.30 1.72 -5.93
C VAL A 56 -6.52 3.00 -6.20
N PRO A 57 -6.83 4.14 -5.55
CA PRO A 57 -6.13 5.41 -5.76
C PRO A 57 -4.75 5.44 -5.08
N GLN A 58 -4.02 4.33 -5.13
CA GLN A 58 -2.71 4.16 -4.50
C GLN A 58 -1.77 3.25 -5.31
N ASN A 59 -0.55 3.71 -5.58
CA ASN A 59 0.53 2.93 -6.17
C ASN A 59 1.17 1.98 -5.15
N ARG A 60 0.36 1.04 -4.65
CA ARG A 60 0.79 0.00 -3.69
C ARG A 60 1.20 -1.25 -4.45
N ARG A 61 2.52 -1.49 -4.54
CA ARG A 61 3.05 -2.67 -5.21
C ARG A 61 3.18 -3.84 -4.25
N ARG A 62 2.66 -5.01 -4.67
CA ARG A 62 2.65 -6.22 -3.85
C ARG A 62 3.01 -7.46 -4.66
N VAL A 63 3.53 -8.44 -3.94
CA VAL A 63 3.67 -9.82 -4.43
C VAL A 63 2.43 -10.58 -4.00
N ILE A 64 1.78 -11.21 -4.96
CA ILE A 64 0.62 -12.09 -4.72
C ILE A 64 1.01 -13.48 -5.19
N ILE A 65 0.94 -14.45 -4.28
CA ILE A 65 1.09 -15.87 -4.59
C ILE A 65 -0.29 -16.50 -4.51
N VAL A 66 -0.72 -17.08 -5.62
CA VAL A 66 -1.96 -17.85 -5.68
C VAL A 66 -1.59 -19.32 -5.80
N GLY A 67 -2.19 -20.16 -4.98
CA GLY A 67 -1.99 -21.61 -5.03
C GLY A 67 -3.31 -22.36 -5.05
N ILE A 68 -3.43 -23.35 -5.95
CA ILE A 68 -4.56 -24.28 -6.04
C ILE A 68 -4.03 -25.68 -5.79
N ARG A 69 -4.71 -26.42 -4.92
CA ARG A 69 -4.29 -27.76 -4.50
C ARG A 69 -4.27 -28.72 -5.69
N LYS A 70 -3.19 -29.50 -5.82
CA LYS A 70 -2.87 -30.31 -7.03
C LYS A 70 -3.93 -31.36 -7.36
N ASP A 71 -4.60 -31.93 -6.35
CA ASP A 71 -5.66 -32.93 -6.55
C ASP A 71 -6.88 -32.41 -7.31
N LEU A 72 -7.03 -31.07 -7.41
CA LEU A 72 -8.10 -30.45 -8.19
C LEU A 72 -7.78 -30.35 -9.69
N ASN A 73 -6.55 -30.63 -10.10
CA ASN A 73 -6.10 -30.57 -11.50
C ASN A 73 -6.33 -29.20 -12.17
N ILE A 74 -6.28 -28.12 -11.38
CA ILE A 74 -6.44 -26.73 -11.83
C ILE A 74 -5.10 -26.02 -11.69
N ILE A 75 -4.74 -25.23 -12.70
CA ILE A 75 -3.58 -24.33 -12.69
C ILE A 75 -4.11 -22.92 -12.44
N PRO A 76 -3.60 -22.17 -11.43
CA PRO A 76 -4.01 -20.80 -11.23
C PRO A 76 -3.60 -19.91 -12.42
N SER A 77 -4.45 -18.97 -12.79
CA SER A 77 -4.17 -17.96 -13.81
C SER A 77 -3.74 -16.64 -13.15
N GLU A 78 -3.11 -15.77 -13.92
CA GLU A 78 -2.84 -14.41 -13.49
C GLU A 78 -4.16 -13.65 -13.29
N PRO A 79 -4.29 -12.81 -12.24
CA PRO A 79 -5.44 -11.95 -12.06
C PRO A 79 -5.60 -10.99 -13.25
N GLU A 80 -6.83 -10.78 -13.70
CA GLU A 80 -7.11 -9.85 -14.77
C GLU A 80 -6.90 -8.39 -14.31
N ILE A 81 -6.02 -7.67 -14.99
CA ILE A 81 -5.79 -6.24 -14.74
C ILE A 81 -6.97 -5.43 -15.26
N VAL A 82 -7.64 -4.73 -14.34
CA VAL A 82 -8.83 -3.92 -14.63
C VAL A 82 -8.46 -2.62 -15.35
N ILE A 83 -7.45 -1.91 -14.84
CA ILE A 83 -6.97 -0.64 -15.42
C ILE A 83 -5.74 -0.92 -16.27
N LYS A 84 -5.92 -0.95 -17.58
CA LYS A 84 -4.86 -1.34 -18.55
C LYS A 84 -3.88 -0.22 -18.86
N SER A 85 -4.32 1.05 -18.74
CA SER A 85 -3.47 2.23 -18.96
C SER A 85 -3.12 2.92 -17.63
N LYS A 86 -1.90 3.41 -17.50
CA LYS A 86 -1.46 4.17 -16.32
C LYS A 86 -2.18 5.51 -16.18
N GLU A 87 -2.61 6.06 -17.30
CA GLU A 87 -3.33 7.33 -17.39
C GLU A 87 -4.76 7.20 -16.83
N ASP A 88 -5.34 5.99 -16.90
CA ASP A 88 -6.70 5.70 -16.43
C ASP A 88 -6.75 5.35 -14.94
N ARG A 89 -5.60 5.24 -14.29
CA ARG A 89 -5.55 4.97 -12.85
C ARG A 89 -6.18 6.11 -12.07
N MET A 90 -6.98 5.75 -11.07
CA MET A 90 -7.70 6.72 -10.24
C MET A 90 -6.75 7.73 -9.57
N PRO A 91 -6.87 9.04 -9.88
CA PRO A 91 -6.06 10.05 -9.23
C PRO A 91 -6.50 10.29 -7.80
N VAL A 92 -5.56 10.61 -6.92
CA VAL A 92 -5.84 10.79 -5.48
C VAL A 92 -6.78 11.96 -5.20
N LYS A 93 -6.85 12.97 -6.07
CA LYS A 93 -7.76 14.11 -5.91
C LYS A 93 -9.23 13.67 -5.81
N ASN A 94 -9.61 12.56 -6.44
CA ASN A 94 -11.00 12.09 -6.47
C ASN A 94 -11.51 11.61 -5.10
N ILE A 95 -10.60 11.37 -4.15
CA ILE A 95 -10.95 10.84 -2.83
C ILE A 95 -10.62 11.82 -1.69
N LEU A 96 -9.97 12.93 -1.99
CA LEU A 96 -9.67 13.94 -0.99
C LEU A 96 -10.94 14.69 -0.56
N LEU A 97 -10.97 15.08 0.69
CA LEU A 97 -11.98 16.00 1.22
C LEU A 97 -11.77 17.40 0.63
N ASN A 98 -12.88 18.14 0.49
CA ASN A 98 -12.80 19.56 0.21
C ASN A 98 -12.05 20.27 1.35
N LYS A 99 -11.41 21.37 1.04
CA LYS A 99 -10.57 22.09 1.99
C LYS A 99 -11.32 22.49 3.27
N GLU A 100 -12.57 22.87 3.12
CA GLU A 100 -13.49 23.30 4.18
C GLU A 100 -13.94 22.17 5.11
N GLU A 101 -13.84 20.92 4.63
CA GLU A 101 -14.20 19.72 5.41
C GLU A 101 -13.04 19.19 6.25
N VAL A 102 -11.81 19.73 6.03
CA VAL A 102 -10.61 19.24 6.71
C VAL A 102 -10.37 20.04 8.00
N ASP A 103 -10.34 19.33 9.13
CA ASP A 103 -10.04 19.93 10.42
C ASP A 103 -8.64 20.55 10.47
N ASN A 104 -8.54 21.72 11.10
CA ASN A 104 -7.30 22.49 11.19
C ASN A 104 -6.13 21.73 11.82
N SER A 105 -6.38 20.72 12.65
CA SER A 105 -5.34 19.88 13.26
C SER A 105 -4.53 19.05 12.24
N HIS A 106 -5.03 18.93 11.01
CA HIS A 106 -4.30 18.27 9.92
C HIS A 106 -3.27 19.18 9.26
N TYR A 107 -3.42 20.50 9.35
CA TYR A 107 -2.47 21.46 8.77
C TYR A 107 -1.18 21.51 9.55
N LEU A 108 -0.07 21.67 8.82
CA LEU A 108 1.25 21.79 9.43
C LEU A 108 1.48 23.23 9.91
N SER A 109 2.08 23.37 11.09
CA SER A 109 2.54 24.69 11.56
C SER A 109 3.68 25.19 10.69
N GLU A 110 3.89 26.52 10.66
CA GLU A 110 5.00 27.14 9.94
C GLU A 110 6.35 26.53 10.33
N LYS A 111 6.54 26.26 11.63
CA LYS A 111 7.75 25.60 12.16
C LYS A 111 7.96 24.20 11.56
N ALA A 112 6.87 23.44 11.39
CA ALA A 112 6.95 22.12 10.77
C ALA A 112 7.29 22.22 9.28
N ILE A 113 6.69 23.18 8.56
CA ILE A 113 6.98 23.45 7.14
C ILE A 113 8.44 23.86 6.96
N GLN A 114 8.95 24.77 7.79
CA GLN A 114 10.36 25.17 7.78
C GLN A 114 11.28 23.97 8.04
N GLY A 115 10.93 23.12 9.01
CA GLY A 115 11.67 21.89 9.31
C GLY A 115 11.76 20.95 8.12
N ILE A 116 10.65 20.78 7.37
CA ILE A 116 10.60 19.99 6.14
C ILE A 116 11.54 20.58 5.08
N ASN A 117 11.47 21.89 4.84
CA ASN A 117 12.28 22.56 3.84
C ASN A 117 13.79 22.48 4.17
N ASN A 118 14.16 22.74 5.43
CA ASN A 118 15.55 22.64 5.88
C ASN A 118 16.10 21.22 5.75
N LYS A 119 15.29 20.22 6.09
CA LYS A 119 15.67 18.80 5.95
C LYS A 119 15.83 18.41 4.48
N LYS A 120 14.95 18.90 3.61
CA LYS A 120 15.03 18.67 2.16
C LYS A 120 16.33 19.22 1.59
N GLN A 121 16.71 20.43 1.99
CA GLN A 121 17.96 21.06 1.55
C GLN A 121 19.19 20.27 2.01
N ARG A 122 19.27 19.93 3.31
CA ARG A 122 20.37 19.12 3.86
C ARG A 122 20.47 17.73 3.21
N SER A 123 19.34 17.10 2.88
CA SER A 123 19.33 15.81 2.21
C SER A 123 19.85 15.91 0.78
N LYS A 124 19.49 16.99 0.05
CA LYS A 124 20.00 17.26 -1.28
C LYS A 124 21.51 17.46 -1.28
N GLU A 125 22.04 18.21 -0.31
CA GLU A 125 23.48 18.47 -0.13
C GLU A 125 24.28 17.19 0.16
N ARG A 126 23.65 16.20 0.81
CA ARG A 126 24.27 14.90 1.14
C ARG A 126 24.01 13.80 0.13
N GLY A 127 23.30 14.07 -0.98
CA GLY A 127 22.90 13.07 -1.95
C GLY A 127 21.93 12.01 -1.41
N ALA A 128 21.29 12.25 -0.26
CA ALA A 128 20.38 11.33 0.39
C ALA A 128 18.91 11.65 0.03
N GLY A 129 18.07 10.61 -0.04
CA GLY A 129 16.64 10.77 -0.23
C GLY A 129 15.98 11.50 0.95
N PHE A 130 14.90 12.22 0.68
CA PHE A 130 14.13 12.95 1.68
C PHE A 130 12.81 12.25 2.00
N GLY A 131 12.47 12.15 3.30
CA GLY A 131 11.33 11.39 3.78
C GLY A 131 9.94 12.04 3.61
N ALA A 132 9.83 13.35 3.28
CA ALA A 132 8.54 14.00 3.05
C ALA A 132 8.20 13.99 1.56
N GLN A 133 6.98 13.52 1.24
CA GLN A 133 6.50 13.41 -0.13
C GLN A 133 5.18 14.17 -0.30
N PHE A 134 5.12 15.04 -1.31
CA PHE A 134 3.90 15.72 -1.69
C PHE A 134 3.15 14.90 -2.72
N LEU A 135 1.84 14.76 -2.54
CA LEU A 135 0.99 14.05 -3.49
C LEU A 135 0.94 14.81 -4.83
N ASN A 136 1.07 14.07 -5.91
CA ASN A 136 0.62 14.54 -7.20
C ASN A 136 -0.88 14.25 -7.29
N LEU A 137 -1.71 15.31 -7.29
CA LEU A 137 -3.16 15.17 -7.19
C LEU A 137 -3.79 14.49 -8.40
N ASP A 138 -3.12 14.53 -9.56
CA ASP A 138 -3.57 13.90 -10.82
C ASP A 138 -3.09 12.45 -10.99
N LYS A 139 -2.47 11.88 -9.96
CA LYS A 139 -1.98 10.49 -9.96
C LYS A 139 -2.44 9.74 -8.72
N PRO A 140 -2.40 8.40 -8.71
CA PRO A 140 -2.57 7.62 -7.48
C PRO A 140 -1.57 8.06 -6.41
N SER A 141 -1.97 7.97 -5.15
CA SER A 141 -1.09 8.31 -4.03
C SER A 141 0.11 7.37 -3.94
N TYR A 142 1.12 7.76 -3.19
CA TYR A 142 2.17 6.85 -2.72
C TYR A 142 1.59 5.78 -1.80
N THR A 143 2.36 4.72 -1.55
CA THR A 143 1.99 3.71 -0.55
C THR A 143 1.91 4.34 0.84
N ILE A 144 0.76 4.24 1.49
CA ILE A 144 0.58 4.66 2.89
C ILE A 144 1.14 3.56 3.79
N PRO A 145 2.23 3.83 4.54
CA PRO A 145 2.79 2.86 5.48
C PRO A 145 2.06 2.88 6.82
N ALA A 146 2.13 1.77 7.57
CA ALA A 146 1.57 1.69 8.92
C ALA A 146 2.15 2.76 9.87
N ARG A 147 3.40 3.22 9.63
CA ARG A 147 4.07 4.25 10.41
C ARG A 147 3.62 5.69 10.10
N TYR A 148 2.70 5.89 9.15
CA TYR A 148 2.18 7.23 8.79
C TYR A 148 1.68 8.04 10.00
N TRP A 149 1.27 7.37 11.06
CA TRP A 149 0.85 8.00 12.32
C TRP A 149 1.95 8.83 13.01
N LYS A 150 3.24 8.57 12.73
CA LYS A 150 4.36 9.27 13.42
C LYS A 150 4.41 10.74 13.04
N ASP A 151 4.50 11.03 11.76
CA ASP A 151 4.65 12.39 11.25
C ASP A 151 3.73 12.70 10.04
N GLY A 152 3.24 11.67 9.36
CA GLY A 152 2.36 11.80 8.20
C GLY A 152 3.06 12.36 6.96
N TYR A 153 4.39 12.30 6.88
CA TYR A 153 5.17 12.94 5.83
C TYR A 153 5.34 12.09 4.59
N ASP A 154 4.90 10.84 4.61
CA ASP A 154 4.94 9.95 3.44
C ASP A 154 3.92 10.33 2.35
N ALA A 155 2.91 11.14 2.68
CA ALA A 155 1.91 11.65 1.73
C ALA A 155 1.28 12.94 2.26
N LEU A 156 1.73 14.08 1.75
CA LEU A 156 1.24 15.41 2.13
C LEU A 156 0.45 16.03 0.99
N VAL A 157 -0.66 16.68 1.33
CA VAL A 157 -1.41 17.56 0.43
C VAL A 157 -0.83 18.97 0.53
N LYS A 158 -0.43 19.53 -0.60
CA LYS A 158 0.14 20.87 -0.68
C LYS A 158 -0.76 21.76 -1.52
N TYR A 159 -1.31 22.81 -0.92
CA TYR A 159 -2.07 23.86 -1.60
C TYR A 159 -1.19 25.05 -1.98
N SER A 160 -0.23 25.41 -1.10
CA SER A 160 0.80 26.45 -1.33
C SER A 160 2.08 26.12 -0.55
N ASP A 161 3.07 27.01 -0.61
CA ASP A 161 4.32 26.83 0.17
C ASP A 161 4.11 27.01 1.69
N THR A 162 3.04 27.67 2.09
CA THR A 162 2.66 27.89 3.49
C THR A 162 1.45 27.09 3.94
N GLU A 163 0.78 26.39 3.01
CA GLU A 163 -0.44 25.64 3.30
C GLU A 163 -0.29 24.18 2.89
N ILE A 164 0.14 23.38 3.84
CA ILE A 164 0.45 21.96 3.68
C ILE A 164 -0.26 21.19 4.79
N ARG A 165 -0.86 20.04 4.45
CA ARG A 165 -1.54 19.20 5.45
C ARG A 165 -1.26 17.72 5.30
N ARG A 166 -1.51 17.00 6.38
CA ARG A 166 -1.60 15.55 6.41
C ARG A 166 -2.97 15.08 5.92
N LEU A 167 -3.05 13.81 5.57
CA LEU A 167 -4.33 13.16 5.26
C LEU A 167 -5.13 12.88 6.55
N SER A 168 -6.45 13.01 6.46
CA SER A 168 -7.40 12.59 7.50
C SER A 168 -7.53 11.05 7.54
N ILE A 169 -8.12 10.50 8.61
CA ILE A 169 -8.44 9.06 8.68
C ILE A 169 -9.39 8.65 7.56
N LEU A 170 -10.37 9.50 7.23
CA LEU A 170 -11.30 9.22 6.14
C LEU A 170 -10.60 9.13 4.79
N GLU A 171 -9.71 10.08 4.49
CA GLU A 171 -8.92 10.05 3.25
C GLU A 171 -7.98 8.84 3.21
N LEU A 172 -7.37 8.45 4.32
CA LEU A 172 -6.54 7.24 4.42
C LEU A 172 -7.37 5.98 4.15
N LYS A 173 -8.62 5.89 4.66
CA LYS A 173 -9.56 4.80 4.32
C LYS A 173 -9.83 4.77 2.81
N ARG A 174 -10.20 5.91 2.22
CA ARG A 174 -10.49 6.03 0.80
C ARG A 174 -9.30 5.68 -0.08
N ILE A 175 -8.07 6.06 0.30
CA ILE A 175 -6.83 5.67 -0.40
C ILE A 175 -6.65 4.15 -0.43
N GLN A 176 -7.07 3.44 0.62
CA GLN A 176 -7.09 1.97 0.67
C GLN A 176 -8.41 1.38 0.17
N SER A 177 -9.24 2.20 -0.49
CA SER A 177 -10.55 1.81 -1.03
C SER A 177 -11.52 1.18 -0.02
N PHE A 178 -11.36 1.48 1.29
CA PHE A 178 -12.37 1.13 2.29
C PHE A 178 -13.61 2.02 2.15
N PRO A 179 -14.80 1.49 2.40
CA PRO A 179 -16.03 2.31 2.49
C PRO A 179 -15.92 3.37 3.60
N ASP A 180 -16.60 4.49 3.42
CA ASP A 180 -16.59 5.59 4.38
C ASP A 180 -17.20 5.20 5.75
N ASP A 181 -18.14 4.28 5.76
CA ASP A 181 -18.79 3.72 6.95
C ASP A 181 -18.01 2.59 7.62
N PHE A 182 -16.88 2.14 7.02
CA PHE A 182 -16.06 1.10 7.64
C PHE A 182 -15.52 1.57 9.00
N ILE A 183 -15.85 0.84 10.05
CA ILE A 183 -15.51 1.19 11.44
C ILE A 183 -14.09 0.73 11.75
N LEU A 184 -13.24 1.68 12.10
CA LEU A 184 -11.91 1.44 12.68
C LEU A 184 -11.99 1.65 14.21
N VAL A 185 -11.31 0.81 14.96
CA VAL A 185 -11.32 0.86 16.44
C VAL A 185 -9.94 1.17 17.01
N GLY A 186 -9.91 1.75 18.20
CA GLY A 186 -8.69 2.10 18.90
C GLY A 186 -8.30 3.57 18.77
N SER A 187 -7.05 3.87 19.11
CA SER A 187 -6.50 5.22 19.00
C SER A 187 -6.27 5.62 17.52
N LYS A 188 -6.08 6.93 17.27
CA LYS A 188 -5.70 7.43 15.93
C LYS A 188 -4.48 6.68 15.38
N LYS A 189 -3.50 6.35 16.22
CA LYS A 189 -2.35 5.53 15.85
C LYS A 189 -2.78 4.15 15.39
N ASP A 190 -3.64 3.48 16.14
CA ASP A 190 -4.09 2.11 15.84
C ASP A 190 -4.90 2.08 14.54
N MET A 191 -5.79 3.04 14.33
CA MET A 191 -6.56 3.18 13.08
C MET A 191 -5.63 3.35 11.87
N ILE A 192 -4.61 4.22 11.95
CA ILE A 192 -3.64 4.42 10.85
C ILE A 192 -2.82 3.15 10.62
N MET A 193 -2.41 2.45 11.67
CA MET A 193 -1.69 1.19 11.55
C MET A 193 -2.55 0.10 10.90
N GLN A 194 -3.82 0.01 11.25
CA GLN A 194 -4.78 -0.92 10.60
C GLN A 194 -4.86 -0.63 9.10
N ILE A 195 -5.09 0.64 8.72
CA ILE A 195 -5.16 1.05 7.31
C ILE A 195 -3.86 0.75 6.56
N GLY A 196 -2.71 1.13 7.13
CA GLY A 196 -1.41 0.96 6.47
C GLY A 196 -0.98 -0.50 6.29
N ASN A 197 -1.40 -1.39 7.19
CA ASN A 197 -1.15 -2.83 7.11
C ASN A 197 -2.18 -3.59 6.26
N ALA A 198 -3.33 -2.99 5.99
CA ALA A 198 -4.38 -3.67 5.25
C ALA A 198 -4.01 -3.91 3.77
N VAL A 199 -4.61 -4.94 3.20
CA VAL A 199 -4.79 -5.07 1.76
C VAL A 199 -5.92 -4.13 1.34
N ALA A 200 -5.73 -3.36 0.28
CA ALA A 200 -6.77 -2.46 -0.22
C ALA A 200 -8.01 -3.27 -0.63
N SER A 201 -9.21 -2.83 -0.23
CA SER A 201 -10.43 -3.65 -0.36
C SER A 201 -10.79 -3.95 -1.82
N ARG A 202 -10.69 -2.96 -2.73
CA ARG A 202 -10.88 -3.17 -4.16
C ARG A 202 -9.85 -4.13 -4.77
N PHE A 203 -8.58 -4.00 -4.35
CA PHE A 203 -7.54 -4.92 -4.78
C PHE A 203 -7.85 -6.37 -4.34
N ALA A 204 -8.25 -6.56 -3.08
CA ALA A 204 -8.65 -7.87 -2.58
C ALA A 204 -9.87 -8.44 -3.34
N TYR A 205 -10.87 -7.61 -3.66
CA TYR A 205 -12.05 -7.99 -4.42
C TYR A 205 -11.71 -8.55 -5.81
N HIS A 206 -10.77 -7.94 -6.51
CA HIS A 206 -10.36 -8.39 -7.86
C HIS A 206 -9.40 -9.60 -7.82
N LEU A 207 -8.86 -9.96 -6.67
CA LEU A 207 -8.00 -11.14 -6.49
C LEU A 207 -8.78 -12.41 -6.10
N GLY A 208 -9.99 -12.28 -5.58
CA GLY A 208 -10.85 -13.39 -5.11
C GLY A 208 -12.03 -13.63 -5.97
#